data_13a495ea5c4b0582e4e6a3a07b6d6334
#
_entry.id   13a495ea5c4b0582e4e6a3a07b6d6334
#
_cell.length_a   1.000
_cell.length_b   1.000
_cell.length_c   1.000
_cell.angle_alpha   90.00
_cell.angle_beta   90.00
_cell.angle_gamma   90.00
#
_symmetry.space_group_name_H-M   'P 1'
#
loop_
_entity.id
_entity.type
_entity.pdbx_description
1 polymer ?
#
loop_
_entity_poly.entity_id
_entity_poly.type
_entity_poly.pdbx_seq_one_letter_code
_entity_poly.pdbx_strand_id
1 'polypeptide(L)'
;PPGPERGEMSRGGARFPECEGADFELVEIPLDRPGFQRFFCAWVVRGERTFLVDTGPARSAGALIRRLKALGLDRLDYVLLTHIHLDHAGGLGRVLEAFPGARVVCHRKAVPHLADPSRLWEGSRKVLGDLADAYGEPRPVPKGILDAHDEARVPGLHILETPGHAPHHVSFACGGCLFAGEAAGNRFQWEGREILRPATPPRFHLKECLASVDRLRELEDRALCYGHYGAAEGSHDVLDRFRRQLLRWRDLLASLLRERPDAAVGTCLEHLLAEDPELRSFPHLDPET
;
A
#
# COMPACT_ATOMS: atom_id res chain seq x y z
N PRO A 1 -32.76 -21.07 17.73
CA PRO A 1 -31.79 -20.01 17.37
C PRO A 1 -31.69 -19.95 15.85
N PRO A 2 -31.95 -18.79 15.23
CA PRO A 2 -31.80 -18.63 13.80
C PRO A 2 -30.31 -18.59 13.44
N GLY A 3 -29.96 -19.27 12.33
CA GLY A 3 -28.61 -19.28 11.76
C GLY A 3 -28.21 -17.92 11.20
N PRO A 4 -26.91 -17.70 10.96
CA PRO A 4 -26.40 -16.41 10.50
C PRO A 4 -26.97 -16.09 9.11
N GLU A 5 -27.59 -14.92 9.02
CA GLU A 5 -28.04 -14.32 7.77
C GLU A 5 -26.85 -14.18 6.82
N ARG A 6 -26.98 -14.70 5.61
CA ARG A 6 -26.05 -14.48 4.53
C ARG A 6 -26.15 -13.00 4.14
N GLY A 7 -25.21 -12.20 4.63
CA GLY A 7 -25.06 -10.82 4.19
C GLY A 7 -24.91 -10.77 2.68
N GLU A 8 -25.85 -10.11 2.04
CA GLU A 8 -25.76 -9.74 0.62
C GLU A 8 -24.42 -9.02 0.37
N MET A 9 -23.61 -9.62 -0.47
CA MET A 9 -22.45 -8.93 -1.01
C MET A 9 -22.97 -7.78 -1.86
N SER A 10 -22.94 -6.56 -1.31
CA SER A 10 -23.25 -5.37 -2.05
C SER A 10 -22.26 -5.27 -3.23
N ARG A 11 -22.80 -5.31 -4.44
CA ARG A 11 -22.14 -4.86 -5.68
C ARG A 11 -22.05 -3.32 -5.63
N GLY A 12 -21.24 -2.81 -4.72
CA GLY A 12 -21.00 -1.40 -4.52
C GLY A 12 -19.51 -1.15 -4.55
N GLY A 13 -18.89 -1.15 -5.74
CA GLY A 13 -17.64 -0.43 -5.94
C GLY A 13 -17.91 1.02 -5.54
N ALA A 14 -17.08 1.61 -4.69
CA ALA A 14 -17.16 3.03 -4.39
C ALA A 14 -16.96 3.78 -5.72
N ARG A 15 -18.04 4.32 -6.29
CA ARG A 15 -17.98 5.21 -7.44
C ARG A 15 -17.59 6.57 -6.91
N PHE A 16 -16.40 7.00 -7.22
CA PHE A 16 -15.95 8.37 -6.99
C PHE A 16 -16.39 9.20 -8.19
N PRO A 17 -17.24 10.22 -8.02
CA PRO A 17 -17.88 10.96 -9.12
C PRO A 17 -16.93 11.71 -10.05
N GLU A 18 -15.68 11.91 -9.65
CA GLU A 18 -14.71 12.77 -10.34
C GLU A 18 -13.69 12.02 -11.21
N CYS A 19 -13.83 10.71 -11.34
CA CYS A 19 -12.99 9.91 -12.24
C CYS A 19 -13.62 9.85 -13.62
N GLU A 20 -13.68 10.95 -14.35
CA GLU A 20 -14.20 10.94 -15.72
C GLU A 20 -13.42 9.94 -16.58
N GLY A 21 -14.11 8.90 -17.05
CA GLY A 21 -13.64 7.96 -18.06
C GLY A 21 -12.90 6.72 -17.56
N ALA A 22 -12.67 6.53 -16.25
CA ALA A 22 -12.10 5.29 -15.72
C ALA A 22 -12.92 4.72 -14.56
N ASP A 23 -13.04 3.40 -14.52
CA ASP A 23 -13.70 2.64 -13.45
C ASP A 23 -12.63 2.08 -12.51
N PHE A 24 -12.74 2.39 -11.22
CA PHE A 24 -11.78 1.99 -10.18
C PHE A 24 -12.46 1.02 -9.23
N GLU A 25 -11.80 -0.07 -8.94
CA GLU A 25 -12.32 -1.09 -8.04
C GLU A 25 -11.26 -1.56 -7.06
N LEU A 26 -11.61 -1.51 -5.77
CA LEU A 26 -10.80 -2.11 -4.71
C LEU A 26 -11.03 -3.62 -4.72
N VAL A 27 -9.94 -4.36 -4.83
CA VAL A 27 -9.92 -5.82 -4.70
C VAL A 27 -9.24 -6.18 -3.39
N GLU A 28 -10.02 -6.60 -2.40
CA GLU A 28 -9.47 -7.09 -1.13
C GLU A 28 -8.62 -8.33 -1.35
N ILE A 29 -7.46 -8.40 -0.72
CA ILE A 29 -6.53 -9.54 -0.78
C ILE A 29 -6.52 -10.19 0.59
N PRO A 30 -7.13 -11.38 0.76
CA PRO A 30 -7.18 -12.04 2.05
C PRO A 30 -5.83 -12.64 2.42
N LEU A 31 -5.45 -12.53 3.69
CA LEU A 31 -4.40 -13.32 4.31
C LEU A 31 -5.01 -14.07 5.50
N ASP A 32 -4.81 -15.37 5.56
CA ASP A 32 -5.32 -16.22 6.64
C ASP A 32 -4.41 -16.08 7.88
N ARG A 33 -4.54 -14.94 8.54
CA ARG A 33 -3.83 -14.60 9.78
C ARG A 33 -4.67 -13.62 10.59
N PRO A 34 -4.80 -13.82 11.92
CA PRO A 34 -5.46 -12.85 12.79
C PRO A 34 -4.89 -11.43 12.61
N GLY A 35 -5.73 -10.41 12.64
CA GLY A 35 -5.35 -9.01 12.46
C GLY A 35 -5.21 -8.53 11.01
N PHE A 36 -5.24 -9.42 10.01
CA PHE A 36 -5.07 -9.05 8.60
C PHE A 36 -6.37 -9.07 7.77
N GLN A 37 -7.53 -9.05 8.43
CA GLN A 37 -8.82 -8.90 7.76
C GLN A 37 -8.97 -7.47 7.22
N ARG A 38 -9.32 -7.34 5.93
CA ARG A 38 -9.46 -6.05 5.24
C ARG A 38 -8.20 -5.17 5.38
N PHE A 39 -7.03 -5.79 5.27
CA PHE A 39 -5.74 -5.12 5.42
C PHE A 39 -5.06 -4.91 4.06
N PHE A 40 -4.96 -5.94 3.23
CA PHE A 40 -4.35 -5.85 1.91
C PHE A 40 -5.41 -5.62 0.84
N CYS A 41 -5.07 -4.79 -0.13
CA CYS A 41 -5.87 -4.62 -1.34
C CYS A 41 -4.98 -4.41 -2.57
N ALA A 42 -5.58 -4.63 -3.73
CA ALA A 42 -5.10 -4.15 -5.00
C ALA A 42 -6.17 -3.23 -5.60
N TRP A 43 -5.77 -2.36 -6.50
CA TRP A 43 -6.70 -1.53 -7.23
C TRP A 43 -6.74 -1.95 -8.69
N VAL A 44 -7.93 -2.20 -9.21
CA VAL A 44 -8.17 -2.39 -10.65
C VAL A 44 -8.63 -1.06 -11.22
N VAL A 45 -8.00 -0.65 -12.31
CA VAL A 45 -8.37 0.53 -13.07
C VAL A 45 -8.77 0.08 -14.47
N ARG A 46 -10.00 0.35 -14.89
CA ARG A 46 -10.51 0.06 -16.24
C ARG A 46 -10.68 1.34 -17.02
N GLY A 47 -10.12 1.39 -18.22
CA GLY A 47 -10.20 2.48 -19.16
C GLY A 47 -9.75 1.98 -20.54
N GLU A 48 -9.10 2.83 -21.33
CA GLU A 48 -8.42 2.38 -22.57
C GLU A 48 -7.38 1.29 -22.30
N ARG A 49 -6.79 1.32 -21.12
CA ARG A 49 -5.86 0.32 -20.56
C ARG A 49 -6.38 -0.18 -19.22
N THR A 50 -6.12 -1.44 -18.95
CA THR A 50 -6.44 -2.04 -17.66
C THR A 50 -5.19 -2.15 -16.81
N PHE A 51 -5.22 -1.50 -15.65
CA PHE A 51 -4.13 -1.53 -14.67
C PHE A 51 -4.52 -2.35 -13.45
N LEU A 52 -3.52 -3.00 -12.86
CA LEU A 52 -3.58 -3.53 -11.49
C LEU A 52 -2.52 -2.79 -10.66
N VAL A 53 -2.92 -2.11 -9.60
CA VAL A 53 -1.98 -1.46 -8.69
C VAL A 53 -1.76 -2.35 -7.48
N ASP A 54 -0.52 -2.75 -7.28
CA ASP A 54 -0.01 -3.71 -6.31
C ASP A 54 -0.61 -5.13 -6.46
N THR A 55 0.01 -6.12 -5.85
CA THR A 55 -0.35 -7.54 -6.01
C THR A 55 -0.50 -8.29 -4.69
N GLY A 56 -0.23 -7.62 -3.58
CA GLY A 56 -0.28 -8.23 -2.27
C GLY A 56 0.80 -9.31 -2.03
N PRO A 57 0.67 -10.05 -0.93
CA PRO A 57 1.58 -11.13 -0.57
C PRO A 57 1.55 -12.31 -1.56
N ALA A 58 2.67 -13.02 -1.70
CA ALA A 58 2.79 -14.18 -2.60
C ALA A 58 1.80 -15.29 -2.28
N ARG A 59 1.54 -15.57 -1.00
CA ARG A 59 0.56 -16.59 -0.59
C ARG A 59 -0.87 -16.23 -0.96
N SER A 60 -1.19 -14.94 -1.02
CA SER A 60 -2.53 -14.44 -1.36
C SER A 60 -2.76 -14.30 -2.87
N ALA A 61 -1.74 -14.42 -3.69
CA ALA A 61 -1.83 -14.20 -5.14
C ALA A 61 -2.92 -15.06 -5.82
N GLY A 62 -3.09 -16.32 -5.39
CA GLY A 62 -4.15 -17.18 -5.92
C GLY A 62 -5.56 -16.66 -5.63
N ALA A 63 -5.79 -16.05 -4.48
CA ALA A 63 -7.06 -15.43 -4.13
C ALA A 63 -7.28 -14.15 -4.97
N LEU A 64 -6.26 -13.31 -5.11
CA LEU A 64 -6.32 -12.13 -5.97
C LEU A 64 -6.67 -12.52 -7.41
N ILE A 65 -5.96 -13.49 -8.00
CA ILE A 65 -6.20 -13.96 -9.38
C ILE A 65 -7.65 -14.43 -9.56
N ARG A 66 -8.18 -15.23 -8.62
CA ARG A 66 -9.59 -15.66 -8.68
C ARG A 66 -10.57 -14.49 -8.65
N ARG A 67 -10.32 -13.47 -7.81
CA ARG A 67 -11.15 -12.26 -7.75
C ARG A 67 -11.07 -11.45 -9.03
N LEU A 68 -9.87 -11.25 -9.59
CA LEU A 68 -9.69 -10.57 -10.89
C LEU A 68 -10.46 -11.28 -12.01
N LYS A 69 -10.41 -12.62 -12.06
CA LYS A 69 -11.18 -13.40 -13.03
C LYS A 69 -12.69 -13.30 -12.81
N ALA A 70 -13.15 -13.30 -11.56
CA ALA A 70 -14.56 -13.11 -11.22
C ALA A 70 -15.09 -11.72 -11.60
N LEU A 71 -14.21 -10.72 -11.68
CA LEU A 71 -14.49 -9.37 -12.20
C LEU A 71 -14.49 -9.30 -13.75
N GLY A 72 -14.33 -10.44 -14.43
CA GLY A 72 -14.31 -10.52 -15.88
C GLY A 72 -13.00 -10.06 -16.52
N LEU A 73 -11.91 -10.01 -15.78
CA LEU A 73 -10.61 -9.63 -16.31
C LEU A 73 -9.92 -10.83 -16.94
N ASP A 74 -9.84 -10.84 -18.27
CA ASP A 74 -9.11 -11.84 -19.04
C ASP A 74 -7.68 -11.42 -19.35
N ARG A 75 -7.41 -10.12 -19.31
CA ARG A 75 -6.08 -9.52 -19.55
C ARG A 75 -5.85 -8.34 -18.61
N LEU A 76 -4.59 -8.06 -18.38
CA LEU A 76 -4.09 -6.81 -17.80
C LEU A 76 -3.11 -6.21 -18.82
N ASP A 77 -3.16 -4.89 -19.00
CA ASP A 77 -2.16 -4.19 -19.82
C ASP A 77 -0.91 -3.90 -18.97
N TYR A 78 -1.12 -3.49 -17.71
CA TYR A 78 -0.02 -3.18 -16.79
C TYR A 78 -0.31 -3.63 -15.36
N VAL A 79 0.76 -3.99 -14.66
CA VAL A 79 0.82 -4.03 -13.19
C VAL A 79 1.69 -2.87 -12.74
N LEU A 80 1.14 -2.00 -11.91
CA LEU A 80 1.80 -0.82 -11.35
C LEU A 80 2.20 -1.16 -9.92
N LEU A 81 3.49 -1.17 -9.60
CA LEU A 81 3.96 -1.43 -8.24
C LEU A 81 4.34 -0.12 -7.56
N THR A 82 3.65 0.20 -6.46
CA THR A 82 4.01 1.36 -5.64
C THR A 82 5.40 1.20 -5.05
N HIS A 83 5.73 0.01 -4.58
CA HIS A 83 7.05 -0.38 -4.11
C HIS A 83 7.17 -1.91 -4.03
N ILE A 84 8.31 -2.44 -3.53
CA ILE A 84 8.57 -3.89 -3.59
C ILE A 84 8.58 -4.59 -2.23
N HIS A 85 8.00 -4.04 -1.18
CA HIS A 85 7.79 -4.84 0.02
C HIS A 85 6.90 -6.05 -0.30
N LEU A 86 7.06 -7.13 0.46
CA LEU A 86 6.45 -8.43 0.15
C LEU A 86 4.92 -8.39 0.10
N ASP A 87 4.34 -7.52 0.86
CA ASP A 87 2.90 -7.30 0.98
C ASP A 87 2.30 -6.46 -0.17
N HIS A 88 3.13 -5.89 -1.03
CA HIS A 88 2.72 -5.17 -2.25
C HIS A 88 3.13 -5.89 -3.53
N ALA A 89 4.35 -6.42 -3.59
CA ALA A 89 4.91 -7.02 -4.80
C ALA A 89 5.06 -8.53 -4.74
N GLY A 90 4.82 -9.16 -3.60
CA GLY A 90 5.06 -10.60 -3.41
C GLY A 90 4.29 -11.49 -4.38
N GLY A 91 3.06 -11.10 -4.72
CA GLY A 91 2.18 -11.85 -5.64
C GLY A 91 2.51 -11.68 -7.12
N LEU A 92 3.39 -10.73 -7.49
CA LEU A 92 3.61 -10.30 -8.87
C LEU A 92 3.88 -11.46 -9.84
N GLY A 93 4.86 -12.31 -9.55
CA GLY A 93 5.23 -13.39 -10.46
C GLY A 93 4.06 -14.33 -10.78
N ARG A 94 3.22 -14.64 -9.78
CA ARG A 94 2.03 -15.48 -9.99
C ARG A 94 0.92 -14.74 -10.74
N VAL A 95 0.76 -13.44 -10.53
CA VAL A 95 -0.18 -12.61 -11.29
C VAL A 95 0.22 -12.59 -12.76
N LEU A 96 1.50 -12.42 -13.07
CA LEU A 96 2.00 -12.43 -14.45
C LEU A 96 1.88 -13.79 -15.15
N GLU A 97 1.98 -14.89 -14.41
CA GLU A 97 1.67 -16.23 -14.96
C GLU A 97 0.20 -16.34 -15.40
N ALA A 98 -0.72 -15.72 -14.66
CA ALA A 98 -2.14 -15.71 -14.97
C ALA A 98 -2.54 -14.64 -16.03
N PHE A 99 -1.71 -13.60 -16.18
CA PHE A 99 -1.90 -12.49 -17.12
C PHE A 99 -0.59 -12.21 -17.88
N PRO A 100 -0.14 -13.13 -18.77
CA PRO A 100 1.20 -13.12 -19.36
C PRO A 100 1.45 -11.95 -20.32
N GLY A 101 0.40 -11.21 -20.73
CA GLY A 101 0.52 -10.03 -21.58
C GLY A 101 0.80 -8.73 -20.83
N ALA A 102 0.78 -8.74 -19.50
CA ALA A 102 0.96 -7.54 -18.71
C ALA A 102 2.43 -7.10 -18.66
N ARG A 103 2.67 -5.79 -18.78
CA ARG A 103 3.96 -5.17 -18.44
C ARG A 103 3.92 -4.67 -17.00
N VAL A 104 5.07 -4.46 -16.40
CA VAL A 104 5.19 -4.00 -15.01
C VAL A 104 5.85 -2.65 -14.97
N VAL A 105 5.21 -1.66 -14.37
CA VAL A 105 5.83 -0.36 -14.08
C VAL A 105 6.23 -0.34 -12.62
N CYS A 106 7.50 -0.07 -12.34
CA CYS A 106 8.03 -0.01 -10.99
C CYS A 106 9.18 1.00 -10.90
N HIS A 107 9.56 1.37 -9.68
CA HIS A 107 10.75 2.20 -9.48
C HIS A 107 12.01 1.52 -10.06
N ARG A 108 12.92 2.27 -10.70
CA ARG A 108 14.16 1.74 -11.29
C ARG A 108 14.97 0.84 -10.34
N LYS A 109 15.09 1.26 -9.06
CA LYS A 109 15.78 0.45 -8.02
C LYS A 109 15.09 -0.89 -7.72
N ALA A 110 13.82 -1.04 -8.08
CA ALA A 110 13.05 -2.28 -7.87
C ALA A 110 13.40 -3.36 -8.90
N VAL A 111 13.73 -2.96 -10.14
CA VAL A 111 13.95 -3.87 -11.27
C VAL A 111 14.89 -5.04 -10.96
N PRO A 112 16.10 -4.84 -10.41
CA PRO A 112 16.99 -5.97 -10.10
C PRO A 112 16.42 -6.93 -9.04
N HIS A 113 15.66 -6.41 -8.06
CA HIS A 113 15.06 -7.20 -6.99
C HIS A 113 13.82 -7.98 -7.43
N LEU A 114 13.10 -7.50 -8.44
CA LEU A 114 11.99 -8.23 -9.05
C LEU A 114 12.51 -9.32 -9.98
N ALA A 115 13.61 -9.07 -10.66
CA ALA A 115 14.25 -10.05 -11.55
C ALA A 115 14.94 -11.19 -10.78
N ASP A 116 15.53 -10.86 -9.63
CA ASP A 116 16.08 -11.82 -8.67
C ASP A 116 15.66 -11.41 -7.25
N PRO A 117 14.59 -11.99 -6.71
CA PRO A 117 14.05 -11.60 -5.41
C PRO A 117 14.80 -12.21 -4.22
N SER A 118 15.86 -12.98 -4.40
CA SER A 118 16.56 -13.70 -3.32
C SER A 118 16.98 -12.75 -2.18
N ARG A 119 17.62 -11.62 -2.51
CA ARG A 119 18.05 -10.62 -1.51
C ARG A 119 16.87 -9.92 -0.82
N LEU A 120 15.80 -9.66 -1.56
CA LEU A 120 14.57 -9.09 -1.00
C LEU A 120 13.96 -10.06 0.01
N TRP A 121 13.84 -11.33 -0.37
CA TRP A 121 13.32 -12.39 0.47
C TRP A 121 14.12 -12.58 1.75
N GLU A 122 15.44 -12.76 1.63
CA GLU A 122 16.34 -12.91 2.79
C GLU A 122 16.30 -11.70 3.72
N GLY A 123 16.29 -10.48 3.15
CA GLY A 123 16.20 -9.23 3.92
C GLY A 123 14.87 -9.12 4.66
N SER A 124 13.77 -9.47 4.01
CA SER A 124 12.43 -9.45 4.62
C SER A 124 12.30 -10.47 5.74
N ARG A 125 12.83 -11.68 5.58
CA ARG A 125 12.83 -12.69 6.65
C ARG A 125 13.62 -12.23 7.89
N LYS A 126 14.72 -11.52 7.71
CA LYS A 126 15.52 -10.98 8.84
C LYS A 126 14.75 -9.90 9.63
N VAL A 127 13.88 -9.14 8.96
CA VAL A 127 13.14 -8.02 9.57
C VAL A 127 11.79 -8.48 10.12
N LEU A 128 11.05 -9.30 9.37
CA LEU A 128 9.67 -9.67 9.65
C LEU A 128 9.53 -11.06 10.33
N GLY A 129 10.59 -11.88 10.33
CA GLY A 129 10.50 -13.22 10.91
C GLY A 129 9.37 -14.06 10.28
N ASP A 130 8.54 -14.66 11.14
CA ASP A 130 7.40 -15.51 10.75
C ASP A 130 6.37 -14.79 9.87
N LEU A 131 6.29 -13.46 9.96
CA LEU A 131 5.40 -12.70 9.09
C LEU A 131 5.85 -12.75 7.63
N ALA A 132 7.16 -12.76 7.36
CA ALA A 132 7.66 -12.97 6.00
C ALA A 132 7.21 -14.33 5.44
N ASP A 133 7.31 -15.39 6.26
CA ASP A 133 6.86 -16.72 5.86
C ASP A 133 5.33 -16.78 5.62
N ALA A 134 4.55 -16.01 6.38
CA ALA A 134 3.12 -15.85 6.13
C ALA A 134 2.82 -15.11 4.83
N TYR A 135 3.63 -14.14 4.44
CA TYR A 135 3.53 -13.46 3.13
C TYR A 135 3.95 -14.36 1.97
N GLY A 136 4.95 -15.20 2.21
CA GLY A 136 5.47 -16.14 1.25
C GLY A 136 6.54 -15.57 0.32
N GLU A 137 7.31 -16.46 -0.26
CA GLU A 137 8.44 -16.14 -1.13
C GLU A 137 7.98 -15.62 -2.50
N PRO A 138 8.46 -14.43 -2.93
CA PRO A 138 8.15 -13.88 -4.23
C PRO A 138 8.84 -14.69 -5.35
N ARG A 139 8.21 -14.76 -6.53
CA ARG A 139 8.78 -15.39 -7.72
C ARG A 139 9.53 -14.38 -8.58
N PRO A 140 10.65 -14.77 -9.22
CA PRO A 140 11.36 -13.91 -10.14
C PRO A 140 10.51 -13.53 -11.36
N VAL A 141 10.76 -12.35 -11.90
CA VAL A 141 10.05 -11.79 -13.04
C VAL A 141 11.04 -11.50 -14.18
N PRO A 142 10.75 -11.87 -15.44
CA PRO A 142 11.63 -11.57 -16.57
C PRO A 142 11.89 -10.07 -16.71
N LYS A 143 13.16 -9.66 -16.84
CA LYS A 143 13.52 -8.23 -16.96
C LYS A 143 12.88 -7.53 -18.16
N GLY A 144 12.62 -8.26 -19.25
CA GLY A 144 12.09 -7.70 -20.49
C GLY A 144 10.66 -7.15 -20.39
N ILE A 145 9.94 -7.45 -19.31
CA ILE A 145 8.59 -6.93 -19.05
C ILE A 145 8.54 -5.90 -17.93
N LEU A 146 9.70 -5.56 -17.34
CA LEU A 146 9.84 -4.57 -16.27
C LEU A 146 10.21 -3.20 -16.87
N ASP A 147 9.32 -2.24 -16.75
CA ASP A 147 9.53 -0.85 -17.17
C ASP A 147 9.91 -0.02 -15.95
N ALA A 148 11.09 0.59 -16.00
CA ALA A 148 11.49 1.54 -14.97
C ALA A 148 10.60 2.81 -15.04
N HIS A 149 10.14 3.30 -13.90
CA HIS A 149 9.18 4.41 -13.79
C HIS A 149 9.58 5.67 -14.56
N ASP A 150 10.87 5.96 -14.66
CA ASP A 150 11.43 7.13 -15.36
C ASP A 150 11.59 6.93 -16.88
N GLU A 151 11.49 5.69 -17.36
CA GLU A 151 11.48 5.31 -18.78
C GLU A 151 10.07 4.94 -19.28
N ALA A 152 9.19 4.49 -18.38
CA ALA A 152 7.83 4.10 -18.73
C ALA A 152 7.06 5.26 -19.39
N ARG A 153 6.35 4.95 -20.47
CA ARG A 153 5.49 5.90 -21.18
C ARG A 153 4.11 5.27 -21.32
N VAL A 154 3.29 5.50 -20.29
CA VAL A 154 1.92 4.99 -20.23
C VAL A 154 0.96 6.17 -20.35
N PRO A 155 0.19 6.25 -21.44
CA PRO A 155 -0.75 7.37 -21.64
C PRO A 155 -1.72 7.52 -20.47
N GLY A 156 -1.92 8.76 -20.00
CA GLY A 156 -2.82 9.09 -18.89
C GLY A 156 -2.35 8.70 -17.51
N LEU A 157 -1.13 8.13 -17.38
CA LEU A 157 -0.53 7.78 -16.10
C LEU A 157 0.59 8.78 -15.75
N HIS A 158 0.45 9.44 -14.61
CA HIS A 158 1.51 10.23 -14.00
C HIS A 158 2.21 9.41 -12.92
N ILE A 159 3.53 9.34 -12.98
CA ILE A 159 4.37 8.57 -12.05
C ILE A 159 5.23 9.53 -11.26
N LEU A 160 5.15 9.48 -9.95
CA LEU A 160 5.89 10.37 -9.04
C LEU A 160 6.79 9.53 -8.12
N GLU A 161 8.06 9.86 -8.04
CA GLU A 161 8.90 9.31 -6.97
C GLU A 161 8.46 9.86 -5.63
N THR A 162 8.14 8.96 -4.70
CA THR A 162 7.66 9.30 -3.36
C THR A 162 8.42 8.52 -2.29
N PRO A 163 9.77 8.69 -2.23
CA PRO A 163 10.59 8.02 -1.23
C PRO A 163 10.27 8.50 0.19
N GLY A 164 10.71 7.72 1.18
CA GLY A 164 10.52 8.00 2.60
C GLY A 164 10.11 6.75 3.35
N HIS A 165 9.00 6.11 2.97
CA HIS A 165 8.65 4.77 3.40
C HIS A 165 9.66 3.72 2.87
N ALA A 166 9.95 3.80 1.58
CA ALA A 166 10.97 2.96 0.94
C ALA A 166 11.73 3.77 -0.13
N PRO A 167 13.02 3.47 -0.38
CA PRO A 167 13.83 4.19 -1.38
C PRO A 167 13.45 3.86 -2.83
N HIS A 168 12.56 2.92 -3.03
CA HIS A 168 12.02 2.47 -4.32
C HIS A 168 10.51 2.68 -4.39
N HIS A 169 9.99 3.69 -3.67
CA HIS A 169 8.57 3.99 -3.64
C HIS A 169 8.21 5.01 -4.73
N VAL A 170 7.11 4.74 -5.44
CA VAL A 170 6.46 5.61 -6.40
C VAL A 170 4.95 5.68 -6.12
N SER A 171 4.34 6.80 -6.43
CA SER A 171 2.89 6.95 -6.46
C SER A 171 2.42 7.14 -7.89
N PHE A 172 1.19 6.73 -8.17
CA PHE A 172 0.59 6.82 -9.50
C PHE A 172 -0.65 7.70 -9.44
N ALA A 173 -0.79 8.60 -10.43
CA ALA A 173 -2.02 9.37 -10.58
C ALA A 173 -2.61 9.18 -11.98
N CYS A 174 -3.87 8.80 -12.06
CA CYS A 174 -4.63 8.69 -13.30
C CYS A 174 -6.13 8.82 -13.02
N GLY A 175 -6.87 9.36 -13.99
CA GLY A 175 -8.33 9.41 -13.99
C GLY A 175 -8.96 9.97 -12.70
N GLY A 176 -8.40 11.04 -12.11
CA GLY A 176 -8.93 11.62 -10.87
C GLY A 176 -8.56 10.88 -9.58
N CYS A 177 -7.76 9.79 -9.64
CA CYS A 177 -7.29 9.05 -8.48
C CYS A 177 -5.78 9.18 -8.27
N LEU A 178 -5.36 9.18 -7.01
CA LEU A 178 -3.98 9.09 -6.55
C LEU A 178 -3.78 7.77 -5.81
N PHE A 179 -3.04 6.85 -6.40
CA PHE A 179 -2.58 5.62 -5.76
C PHE A 179 -1.30 5.94 -5.00
N ALA A 180 -1.47 6.28 -3.73
CA ALA A 180 -0.39 6.83 -2.92
C ALA A 180 0.57 5.76 -2.36
N GLY A 181 0.21 4.47 -2.44
CA GLY A 181 0.93 3.43 -1.74
C GLY A 181 0.94 3.74 -0.24
N GLU A 182 2.12 3.76 0.37
CA GLU A 182 2.30 4.14 1.77
C GLU A 182 2.89 5.55 1.97
N ALA A 183 2.99 6.35 0.87
CA ALA A 183 3.44 7.73 0.96
C ALA A 183 2.44 8.66 1.68
N ALA A 184 1.21 8.19 1.90
CA ALA A 184 0.16 8.87 2.68
C ALA A 184 -0.18 8.14 3.99
N GLY A 185 0.69 7.22 4.45
CA GLY A 185 0.45 6.36 5.60
C GLY A 185 -0.51 5.21 5.32
N ASN A 186 -0.88 4.50 6.37
CA ASN A 186 -1.81 3.37 6.32
C ASN A 186 -3.13 3.75 6.98
N ARG A 187 -4.21 3.40 6.30
CA ARG A 187 -5.57 3.60 6.75
C ARG A 187 -6.16 2.29 7.25
N PHE A 188 -6.80 2.33 8.40
CA PHE A 188 -7.52 1.21 8.97
C PHE A 188 -8.93 1.62 9.34
N GLN A 189 -9.85 0.66 9.36
CA GLN A 189 -11.16 0.81 9.97
C GLN A 189 -11.30 -0.18 11.12
N TRP A 190 -11.56 0.35 12.31
CA TRP A 190 -11.80 -0.44 13.52
C TRP A 190 -13.07 0.05 14.22
N GLU A 191 -14.04 -0.84 14.45
CA GLU A 191 -15.30 -0.51 15.13
C GLU A 191 -16.00 0.74 14.57
N GLY A 192 -15.98 0.90 13.23
CA GLY A 192 -16.59 2.06 12.55
C GLY A 192 -15.78 3.36 12.63
N ARG A 193 -14.58 3.34 13.21
CA ARG A 193 -13.65 4.48 13.26
C ARG A 193 -12.57 4.33 12.22
N GLU A 194 -12.22 5.44 11.60
CA GLU A 194 -11.07 5.53 10.71
C GLU A 194 -9.81 5.91 11.49
N ILE A 195 -8.73 5.21 11.22
CA ILE A 195 -7.41 5.44 11.77
C ILE A 195 -6.43 5.62 10.66
N LEU A 196 -5.64 6.66 10.78
CA LEU A 196 -4.48 6.89 9.95
C LEU A 196 -3.23 6.74 10.81
N ARG A 197 -2.25 5.99 10.31
CA ARG A 197 -0.93 5.92 10.96
C ARG A 197 0.20 5.97 9.94
N PRO A 198 1.36 6.54 10.30
CA PRO A 198 2.56 6.43 9.50
C PRO A 198 3.02 4.98 9.33
N ALA A 199 3.45 4.65 8.12
CA ALA A 199 4.12 3.39 7.80
C ALA A 199 5.63 3.60 7.91
N THR A 200 6.21 3.19 9.02
CA THR A 200 7.61 3.49 9.38
C THR A 200 8.46 2.21 9.49
N PRO A 201 8.83 1.57 8.36
CA PRO A 201 9.73 0.42 8.40
C PRO A 201 11.14 0.83 8.86
N PRO A 202 12.05 -0.12 9.20
CA PRO A 202 13.36 0.17 9.78
C PRO A 202 14.26 1.15 9.02
N ARG A 203 13.97 1.42 7.75
CA ARG A 203 14.68 2.40 6.90
C ARG A 203 13.80 3.56 6.48
N PHE A 204 12.90 3.98 7.36
CA PHE A 204 12.06 5.15 7.14
C PHE A 204 12.87 6.44 7.18
N HIS A 205 12.66 7.31 6.20
CA HIS A 205 13.33 8.61 6.07
C HIS A 205 12.31 9.76 6.16
N LEU A 206 12.11 10.29 7.36
CA LEU A 206 11.11 11.34 7.63
C LEU A 206 11.22 12.53 6.69
N LYS A 207 12.42 13.07 6.46
CA LYS A 207 12.62 14.24 5.60
C LYS A 207 12.19 13.97 4.15
N GLU A 208 12.53 12.79 3.63
CA GLU A 208 12.14 12.37 2.28
C GLU A 208 10.63 12.13 2.20
N CYS A 209 10.05 11.53 3.24
CA CYS A 209 8.61 11.31 3.31
C CYS A 209 7.83 12.64 3.30
N LEU A 210 8.24 13.61 4.10
CA LEU A 210 7.62 14.94 4.12
C LEU A 210 7.74 15.64 2.75
N ALA A 211 8.90 15.56 2.09
CA ALA A 211 9.08 16.11 0.74
C ALA A 211 8.20 15.37 -0.31
N SER A 212 7.98 14.08 -0.12
CA SER A 212 7.07 13.30 -0.98
C SER A 212 5.61 13.71 -0.77
N VAL A 213 5.19 13.92 0.47
CA VAL A 213 3.85 14.44 0.78
C VAL A 213 3.65 15.82 0.16
N ASP A 214 4.63 16.72 0.32
CA ASP A 214 4.56 18.08 -0.24
C ASP A 214 4.44 18.02 -1.78
N ARG A 215 5.19 17.12 -2.45
CA ARG A 215 5.09 16.89 -3.92
C ARG A 215 3.73 16.34 -4.34
N LEU A 216 3.14 15.41 -3.59
CA LEU A 216 1.81 14.88 -3.89
C LEU A 216 0.73 15.95 -3.73
N ARG A 217 0.93 16.89 -2.82
CA ARG A 217 0.04 18.04 -2.63
C ARG A 217 0.06 19.08 -3.76
N GLU A 218 1.09 19.07 -4.59
CA GLU A 218 1.14 19.92 -5.79
C GLU A 218 0.21 19.45 -6.90
N LEU A 219 -0.25 18.18 -6.84
CA LEU A 219 -1.26 17.68 -7.76
C LEU A 219 -2.62 18.33 -7.45
N GLU A 220 -3.51 18.32 -8.45
CA GLU A 220 -4.92 18.64 -8.22
C GLU A 220 -5.50 17.69 -7.15
N ASP A 221 -6.47 18.17 -6.38
CA ASP A 221 -7.16 17.35 -5.39
C ASP A 221 -7.95 16.23 -6.08
N ARG A 222 -7.86 15.03 -5.56
CA ARG A 222 -8.45 13.83 -6.15
C ARG A 222 -8.71 12.76 -5.10
N ALA A 223 -9.41 11.70 -5.47
CA ALA A 223 -9.56 10.54 -4.60
C ALA A 223 -8.18 9.93 -4.29
N LEU A 224 -7.89 9.66 -3.03
CA LEU A 224 -6.66 8.99 -2.61
C LEU A 224 -6.94 7.52 -2.34
N CYS A 225 -6.23 6.65 -3.07
CA CYS A 225 -6.27 5.20 -2.93
C CYS A 225 -5.04 4.74 -2.15
N TYR A 226 -5.26 4.11 -0.99
CA TYR A 226 -4.18 3.65 -0.12
C TYR A 226 -3.55 2.36 -0.64
N GLY A 227 -2.28 2.13 -0.29
CA GLY A 227 -1.58 0.89 -0.58
C GLY A 227 -2.12 -0.29 0.23
N HIS A 228 -2.63 -0.02 1.44
CA HIS A 228 -3.39 -0.99 2.20
C HIS A 228 -4.89 -0.85 1.90
N TYR A 229 -5.78 -0.86 2.87
CA TYR A 229 -7.21 -0.98 2.58
C TYR A 229 -7.93 0.37 2.58
N GLY A 230 -8.60 0.69 1.47
CA GLY A 230 -9.54 1.80 1.40
C GLY A 230 -9.09 3.00 0.59
N ALA A 231 -9.99 3.97 0.48
CA ALA A 231 -9.79 5.25 -0.20
C ALA A 231 -10.35 6.40 0.63
N ALA A 232 -9.94 7.62 0.30
CA ALA A 232 -10.51 8.87 0.80
C ALA A 232 -10.91 9.75 -0.39
N GLU A 233 -11.93 10.59 -0.21
CA GLU A 233 -12.45 11.45 -1.28
C GLU A 233 -11.52 12.61 -1.65
N GLY A 234 -10.81 13.19 -0.67
CA GLY A 234 -9.88 14.31 -0.88
C GLY A 234 -8.45 13.92 -0.53
N SER A 235 -7.54 13.97 -1.50
CA SER A 235 -6.12 13.68 -1.26
C SER A 235 -5.45 14.75 -0.41
N HIS A 236 -5.80 16.03 -0.61
CA HIS A 236 -5.17 17.14 0.11
C HIS A 236 -5.40 17.06 1.62
N ASP A 237 -6.64 16.82 2.05
CA ASP A 237 -6.96 16.73 3.48
C ASP A 237 -6.23 15.56 4.15
N VAL A 238 -6.18 14.41 3.48
CA VAL A 238 -5.45 13.23 3.96
C VAL A 238 -3.96 13.50 4.06
N LEU A 239 -3.35 14.06 3.02
CA LEU A 239 -1.92 14.37 2.99
C LEU A 239 -1.55 15.39 4.08
N ASP A 240 -2.39 16.39 4.33
CA ASP A 240 -2.21 17.34 5.42
C ASP A 240 -2.34 16.69 6.80
N ARG A 241 -3.34 15.81 6.99
CA ARG A 241 -3.53 15.05 8.22
C ARG A 241 -2.32 14.17 8.49
N PHE A 242 -1.89 13.43 7.49
CA PHE A 242 -0.71 12.57 7.57
C PHE A 242 0.58 13.36 7.86
N ARG A 243 0.79 14.48 7.16
CA ARG A 243 1.93 15.37 7.41
C ARG A 243 1.98 15.87 8.85
N ARG A 244 0.82 16.32 9.38
CA ARG A 244 0.72 16.76 10.77
C ARG A 244 1.02 15.62 11.75
N GLN A 245 0.57 14.41 11.47
CA GLN A 245 0.83 13.24 12.30
C GLN A 245 2.32 12.88 12.32
N LEU A 246 3.01 12.87 11.15
CA LEU A 246 4.45 12.64 11.07
C LEU A 246 5.26 13.64 11.90
N LEU A 247 4.91 14.93 11.82
CA LEU A 247 5.58 15.97 12.59
C LEU A 247 5.32 15.80 14.10
N ARG A 248 4.10 15.45 14.48
CA ARG A 248 3.73 15.15 15.87
C ARG A 248 4.54 13.95 16.41
N TRP A 249 4.63 12.87 15.67
CA TRP A 249 5.41 11.70 16.08
C TRP A 249 6.89 12.06 16.30
N ARG A 250 7.47 12.85 15.39
CA ARG A 250 8.83 13.38 15.55
C ARG A 250 8.98 14.14 16.86
N ASP A 251 8.06 15.04 17.16
CA ASP A 251 8.16 15.92 18.32
C ASP A 251 7.94 15.16 19.63
N LEU A 252 6.96 14.25 19.66
CA LEU A 252 6.71 13.35 20.80
C LEU A 252 7.93 12.48 21.10
N LEU A 253 8.48 11.82 20.09
CA LEU A 253 9.69 10.97 20.27
C LEU A 253 10.91 11.80 20.63
N ALA A 254 11.11 12.97 20.04
CA ALA A 254 12.21 13.85 20.39
C ALA A 254 12.10 14.36 21.85
N SER A 255 10.89 14.59 22.35
CA SER A 255 10.68 14.94 23.77
C SER A 255 10.98 13.79 24.69
N LEU A 256 10.42 12.60 24.40
CA LEU A 256 10.65 11.39 25.17
C LEU A 256 12.15 11.05 25.27
N LEU A 257 12.86 11.10 24.14
CA LEU A 257 14.29 10.75 24.08
C LEU A 257 15.20 11.80 24.72
N ARG A 258 14.77 13.06 24.89
CA ARG A 258 15.50 14.02 25.73
C ARG A 258 15.40 13.69 27.22
N GLU A 259 14.26 13.18 27.67
CA GLU A 259 14.03 12.79 29.06
C GLU A 259 14.56 11.39 29.35
N ARG A 260 14.49 10.49 28.38
CA ARG A 260 14.89 9.07 28.46
C ARG A 260 15.71 8.69 27.22
N PRO A 261 17.01 9.05 27.16
CA PRO A 261 17.85 8.78 25.98
C PRO A 261 17.96 7.30 25.60
N ASP A 262 17.82 6.41 26.58
CA ASP A 262 17.91 4.96 26.41
C ASP A 262 16.54 4.27 26.30
N ALA A 263 15.47 5.01 26.02
CA ALA A 263 14.14 4.43 25.89
C ALA A 263 14.11 3.34 24.83
N ALA A 264 13.63 2.16 25.20
CA ALA A 264 13.45 1.05 24.27
C ALA A 264 12.35 1.37 23.22
N VAL A 265 12.37 0.68 22.10
CA VAL A 265 11.37 0.84 21.03
C VAL A 265 9.94 0.65 21.55
N GLY A 266 9.71 -0.35 22.44
CA GLY A 266 8.41 -0.55 23.08
C GLY A 266 7.94 0.67 23.86
N THR A 267 8.81 1.31 24.64
CA THR A 267 8.48 2.55 25.38
C THR A 267 8.13 3.70 24.42
N CYS A 268 8.84 3.81 23.29
CA CYS A 268 8.53 4.79 22.26
C CYS A 268 7.15 4.53 21.64
N LEU A 269 6.83 3.28 21.38
CA LEU A 269 5.52 2.88 20.83
C LEU A 269 4.40 3.17 21.83
N GLU A 270 4.54 2.76 23.09
CA GLU A 270 3.57 3.06 24.16
C GLU A 270 3.32 4.57 24.28
N HIS A 271 4.38 5.38 24.20
CA HIS A 271 4.25 6.84 24.26
C HIS A 271 3.47 7.39 23.06
N LEU A 272 3.73 6.90 21.83
CA LEU A 272 2.97 7.29 20.66
C LEU A 272 1.50 6.87 20.75
N LEU A 273 1.21 5.64 21.20
CA LEU A 273 -0.15 5.14 21.40
C LEU A 273 -0.93 5.98 22.43
N ALA A 274 -0.25 6.45 23.49
CA ALA A 274 -0.88 7.28 24.53
C ALA A 274 -1.11 8.73 24.07
N GLU A 275 -0.20 9.30 23.29
CA GLU A 275 -0.16 10.75 23.03
C GLU A 275 -0.68 11.15 21.64
N ASP A 276 -0.67 10.25 20.64
CA ASP A 276 -1.22 10.55 19.32
C ASP A 276 -2.76 10.47 19.34
N PRO A 277 -3.50 11.55 19.07
CA PRO A 277 -4.95 11.55 19.01
C PRO A 277 -5.56 10.56 18.02
N GLU A 278 -4.84 10.23 16.94
CA GLU A 278 -5.25 9.24 15.94
C GLU A 278 -5.21 7.82 16.51
N LEU A 279 -4.29 7.56 17.45
CA LEU A 279 -4.06 6.23 18.02
C LEU A 279 -4.74 6.03 19.39
N ARG A 280 -5.03 7.08 20.12
CA ARG A 280 -5.70 7.01 21.46
C ARG A 280 -7.03 6.26 21.45
N SER A 281 -7.68 6.16 20.30
CA SER A 281 -8.92 5.42 20.12
C SER A 281 -8.74 3.89 20.12
N PHE A 282 -7.50 3.41 20.24
CA PHE A 282 -7.12 1.99 20.25
C PHE A 282 -6.65 1.56 21.62
N PRO A 283 -7.54 1.20 22.54
CA PRO A 283 -7.12 0.70 23.85
C PRO A 283 -6.45 -0.70 23.79
N HIS A 284 -6.38 -1.32 22.63
CA HIS A 284 -5.99 -2.72 22.48
C HIS A 284 -5.13 -3.01 21.24
N LEU A 285 -4.33 -2.06 20.74
CA LEU A 285 -3.25 -2.44 19.84
C LEU A 285 -2.27 -3.26 20.68
N ASP A 286 -2.35 -4.58 20.51
CA ASP A 286 -1.36 -5.49 21.05
C ASP A 286 0.01 -5.08 20.48
N PRO A 287 1.04 -4.85 21.33
CA PRO A 287 2.39 -4.53 20.85
C PRO A 287 2.97 -5.55 19.87
N GLU A 288 2.40 -6.75 19.80
CA GLU A 288 2.79 -7.83 18.86
C GLU A 288 2.02 -7.79 17.52
N THR A 289 1.04 -6.89 17.34
CA THR A 289 0.32 -6.63 16.07
C THR A 289 0.64 -5.25 15.51
#